data_519cf198b4e45dca95e38f3a9d9f419f
#
_entry.id   519cf198b4e45dca95e38f3a9d9f419f
#
_cell.length_a   1.000
_cell.length_b   1.000
_cell.length_c   1.000
_cell.angle_alpha   90.00
_cell.angle_beta   90.00
_cell.angle_gamma   90.00
#
_symmetry.space_group_name_H-M   'P 1'
#
loop_
_entity.id
_entity.type
_entity.pdbx_description
1 polymer ?
#
loop_
_entity_poly.entity_id
_entity_poly.type
_entity_poly.pdbx_seq_one_letter_code
_entity_poly.pdbx_strand_id
1 'polypeptide(L)'
;HLKQGALAAGSIRNTVWQVLSGQPVMFNSDIDVVFFDPERPASDDLKIYQQLTDKAPQYQWQIKNEVYMAHYNFDKDPEFTSVTDAIGHFVEVPTCIGAFLDENQIKLIAPYGVDDLINFRCSPIPYYRQDAKHMAIYQQRM
;
A
#
# COMPACT_ATOMS: atom_id res chain seq x y z
N HIS A 1 -3.02 18.51 1.78
CA HIS A 1 -3.84 17.29 1.71
C HIS A 1 -3.66 16.58 0.38
N LEU A 2 -3.51 15.26 0.43
CA LEU A 2 -3.35 14.43 -0.76
C LEU A 2 -4.72 13.95 -1.24
N LYS A 3 -4.93 13.97 -2.55
CA LYS A 3 -6.15 13.45 -3.16
C LYS A 3 -6.17 11.93 -3.01
N GLN A 4 -7.20 11.38 -2.37
CA GLN A 4 -7.34 9.96 -2.06
C GLN A 4 -6.12 9.41 -1.29
N GLY A 5 -5.54 10.20 -0.37
CA GLY A 5 -4.35 9.78 0.37
C GLY A 5 -4.63 8.73 1.44
N ALA A 6 -3.72 7.76 1.60
CA ALA A 6 -3.82 6.72 2.61
C ALA A 6 -2.44 6.20 3.00
N LEU A 7 -2.30 5.72 4.23
CA LEU A 7 -1.22 4.82 4.60
C LEU A 7 -1.61 3.41 4.17
N ALA A 8 -0.66 2.63 3.67
CA ALA A 8 -1.01 1.36 3.05
C ALA A 8 0.05 0.27 3.23
N ALA A 9 -0.30 -0.92 2.79
CA ALA A 9 0.57 -2.07 2.61
C ALA A 9 1.21 -2.58 3.91
N GLY A 10 2.52 -2.87 3.87
CA GLY A 10 3.22 -3.56 4.94
C GLY A 10 3.20 -2.85 6.28
N SER A 11 3.19 -1.52 6.31
CA SER A 11 3.13 -0.78 7.57
C SER A 11 1.82 -1.05 8.32
N ILE A 12 0.70 -1.12 7.59
CA ILE A 12 -0.61 -1.45 8.19
C ILE A 12 -0.64 -2.93 8.61
N ARG A 13 -0.24 -3.83 7.71
CA ARG A 13 -0.18 -5.26 8.00
C ARG A 13 0.65 -5.54 9.26
N ASN A 14 1.85 -5.00 9.31
CA ASN A 14 2.77 -5.26 10.41
C ASN A 14 2.26 -4.70 11.74
N THR A 15 1.63 -3.51 11.71
CA THR A 15 1.01 -2.92 12.90
C THR A 15 -0.09 -3.83 13.44
N VAL A 16 -0.98 -4.33 12.59
CA VAL A 16 -2.07 -5.23 13.00
C VAL A 16 -1.49 -6.53 13.56
N TRP A 17 -0.51 -7.11 12.88
CA TRP A 17 0.10 -8.37 13.34
C TRP A 17 0.83 -8.23 14.68
N GLN A 18 1.49 -7.11 14.90
CA GLN A 18 2.13 -6.83 16.18
C GLN A 18 1.10 -6.72 17.31
N VAL A 19 0.03 -5.98 17.09
CA VAL A 19 -1.04 -5.82 18.09
C VAL A 19 -1.70 -7.17 18.39
N LEU A 20 -2.06 -7.95 17.37
CA LEU A 20 -2.73 -9.25 17.55
C LEU A 20 -1.81 -10.27 18.22
N SER A 21 -0.50 -10.15 18.07
CA SER A 21 0.49 -11.04 18.69
C SER A 21 0.92 -10.58 20.07
N GLY A 22 0.37 -9.48 20.58
CA GLY A 22 0.76 -8.95 21.89
C GLY A 22 2.13 -8.29 21.92
N GLN A 23 2.68 -7.93 20.75
CA GLN A 23 3.99 -7.29 20.63
C GLN A 23 3.84 -5.78 20.62
N PRO A 24 4.90 -5.03 21.05
CA PRO A 24 4.89 -3.58 20.91
C PRO A 24 4.82 -3.17 19.44
N VAL A 25 4.11 -2.08 19.15
CA VAL A 25 4.06 -1.52 17.81
C VAL A 25 5.39 -0.82 17.51
N MET A 26 6.08 -1.29 16.46
CA MET A 26 7.35 -0.73 16.01
C MET A 26 7.33 -0.59 14.49
N PHE A 27 7.80 0.55 14.00
CA PHE A 27 7.85 0.85 12.56
C PHE A 27 9.27 0.62 12.06
N ASN A 28 9.63 -0.66 11.83
CA ASN A 28 10.97 -1.07 11.40
C ASN A 28 11.11 -1.16 9.88
N SER A 29 10.03 -0.93 9.14
CA SER A 29 10.01 -0.99 7.69
C SER A 29 9.45 0.31 7.11
N ASP A 30 9.43 0.40 5.78
CA ASP A 30 8.92 1.58 5.08
C ASP A 30 7.44 1.81 5.40
N ILE A 31 7.09 3.08 5.57
CA ILE A 31 5.69 3.50 5.68
C ILE A 31 5.25 4.02 4.32
N ASP A 32 4.35 3.27 3.68
CA ASP A 32 3.85 3.61 2.35
C ASP A 32 2.71 4.62 2.46
N VAL A 33 2.94 5.80 1.88
CA VAL A 33 1.90 6.80 1.66
C VAL A 33 1.52 6.74 0.20
N VAL A 34 0.28 6.38 -0.07
CA VAL A 34 -0.24 6.27 -1.43
C VAL A 34 -1.32 7.32 -1.66
N PHE A 35 -1.42 7.80 -2.87
CA PHE A 35 -2.48 8.72 -3.28
C PHE A 35 -2.73 8.59 -4.78
N PHE A 36 -3.77 9.24 -5.28
CA PHE A 36 -4.14 9.16 -6.68
C PHE A 36 -4.51 10.54 -7.17
N ASP A 37 -3.59 11.19 -7.88
CA ASP A 37 -3.81 12.53 -8.40
C ASP A 37 -3.21 12.68 -9.80
N PRO A 38 -4.04 12.54 -10.85
CA PRO A 38 -3.57 12.69 -12.24
C PRO A 38 -3.06 14.10 -12.59
N GLU A 39 -3.41 15.10 -11.80
CA GLU A 39 -3.01 16.47 -12.05
C GLU A 39 -1.63 16.82 -11.46
N ARG A 40 -1.07 15.95 -10.61
CA ARG A 40 0.26 16.16 -10.06
C ARG A 40 1.33 15.49 -10.92
N PRO A 41 2.47 16.17 -11.18
CA PRO A 41 3.59 15.51 -11.85
C PRO A 41 4.24 14.47 -10.92
N ALA A 42 4.89 13.46 -11.51
CA ALA A 42 5.57 12.42 -10.74
C ALA A 42 6.66 12.99 -9.81
N SER A 43 7.27 14.11 -10.19
CA SER A 43 8.29 14.79 -9.38
C SER A 43 7.76 15.32 -8.04
N ASP A 44 6.45 15.48 -7.87
CA ASP A 44 5.88 15.94 -6.60
C ASP A 44 6.04 14.91 -5.48
N ASP A 45 6.22 13.64 -5.80
CA ASP A 45 6.44 12.60 -4.79
C ASP A 45 7.68 12.92 -3.93
N LEU A 46 8.75 13.42 -4.54
CA LEU A 46 9.95 13.82 -3.81
C LEU A 46 9.68 14.99 -2.86
N LYS A 47 8.88 15.97 -3.29
CA LYS A 47 8.52 17.12 -2.45
C LYS A 47 7.73 16.69 -1.22
N ILE A 48 6.77 15.79 -1.40
CA ILE A 48 5.96 15.24 -0.31
C ILE A 48 6.85 14.44 0.64
N TYR A 49 7.74 13.62 0.10
CA TYR A 49 8.72 12.86 0.88
C TYR A 49 9.55 13.78 1.78
N GLN A 50 10.05 14.88 1.23
CA GLN A 50 10.84 15.84 2.00
C GLN A 50 10.03 16.50 3.10
N GLN A 51 8.78 16.87 2.83
CA GLN A 51 7.88 17.45 3.83
C GLN A 51 7.60 16.49 4.99
N LEU A 52 7.34 15.22 4.70
CA LEU A 52 7.11 14.21 5.72
C LEU A 52 8.37 13.90 6.52
N THR A 53 9.52 13.83 5.85
CA THR A 53 10.81 13.59 6.52
C THR A 53 11.16 14.74 7.45
N ASP A 54 10.86 15.98 7.07
CA ASP A 54 11.11 17.14 7.92
C ASP A 54 10.21 17.14 9.17
N LYS A 55 8.96 16.69 9.03
CA LYS A 55 8.00 16.64 10.14
C LYS A 55 8.20 15.44 11.05
N ALA A 56 8.59 14.30 10.52
CA ALA A 56 8.71 13.04 11.25
C ALA A 56 9.91 12.23 10.71
N PRO A 57 11.15 12.65 11.02
CA PRO A 57 12.34 12.03 10.47
C PRO A 57 12.63 10.63 11.00
N GLN A 58 11.93 10.21 12.07
CA GLN A 58 12.11 8.88 12.67
C GLN A 58 11.51 7.76 11.84
N TYR A 59 10.67 8.06 10.85
CA TYR A 59 10.04 7.06 10.00
C TYR A 59 10.69 7.01 8.62
N GLN A 60 10.64 5.83 8.00
CA GLN A 60 11.11 5.63 6.63
C GLN A 60 9.93 5.76 5.67
N TRP A 61 9.75 6.95 5.11
CA TRP A 61 8.62 7.24 4.24
C TRP A 61 8.86 6.78 2.81
N GLN A 62 7.83 6.17 2.20
CA GLN A 62 7.76 5.97 0.76
C GLN A 62 6.49 6.62 0.25
N ILE A 63 6.62 7.47 -0.77
CA ILE A 63 5.51 8.24 -1.32
C ILE A 63 5.28 7.79 -2.75
N LYS A 64 4.03 7.43 -3.07
CA LYS A 64 3.68 6.94 -4.40
C LYS A 64 2.37 7.55 -4.87
N ASN A 65 2.43 8.33 -5.95
CA ASN A 65 1.24 8.67 -6.70
C ASN A 65 0.90 7.48 -7.59
N GLU A 66 -0.17 6.77 -7.26
CA GLU A 66 -0.51 5.50 -7.90
C GLU A 66 -0.91 5.65 -9.37
N VAL A 67 -1.17 6.86 -9.85
CA VAL A 67 -1.35 7.13 -11.28
C VAL A 67 -0.17 6.60 -12.09
N TYR A 68 1.04 6.66 -11.55
CA TYR A 68 2.29 6.32 -12.25
C TYR A 68 2.78 4.89 -11.95
N MET A 69 2.02 4.09 -11.20
CA MET A 69 2.49 2.79 -10.71
C MET A 69 1.87 1.59 -11.41
N ALA A 70 0.93 1.79 -12.33
CA ALA A 70 0.19 0.68 -12.97
C ALA A 70 1.10 -0.31 -13.69
N HIS A 71 2.20 0.15 -14.26
CA HIS A 71 3.12 -0.68 -15.05
C HIS A 71 4.36 -1.11 -14.28
N TYR A 72 4.31 -1.09 -12.96
CA TYR A 72 5.46 -1.40 -12.11
C TYR A 72 6.02 -2.81 -12.36
N ASN A 73 5.14 -3.80 -12.51
CA ASN A 73 5.54 -5.19 -12.75
C ASN A 73 5.39 -5.61 -14.22
N PHE A 74 4.40 -5.06 -14.94
CA PHE A 74 4.06 -5.45 -16.29
C PHE A 74 3.69 -4.23 -17.14
N ASP A 75 4.39 -4.03 -18.25
CA ASP A 75 4.19 -2.87 -19.13
C ASP A 75 2.80 -2.79 -19.76
N LYS A 76 2.10 -3.92 -19.88
CA LYS A 76 0.79 -4.01 -20.52
C LYS A 76 -0.38 -3.99 -19.53
N ASP A 77 -0.12 -3.77 -18.25
CA ASP A 77 -1.19 -3.71 -17.27
C ASP A 77 -2.07 -2.48 -17.50
N PRO A 78 -3.39 -2.60 -17.26
CA PRO A 78 -4.27 -1.43 -17.29
C PRO A 78 -3.86 -0.38 -16.26
N GLU A 79 -4.07 0.88 -16.58
CA GLU A 79 -3.84 1.95 -15.62
C GLU A 79 -4.83 1.85 -14.45
N PHE A 80 -4.38 2.26 -13.27
CA PHE A 80 -5.26 2.31 -12.11
C PHE A 80 -6.24 3.48 -12.23
N THR A 81 -7.42 3.32 -11.64
CA THR A 81 -8.48 4.31 -11.68
C THR A 81 -8.67 5.06 -10.36
N SER A 82 -8.08 4.55 -9.28
CA SER A 82 -8.20 5.11 -7.94
C SER A 82 -7.16 4.53 -7.01
N VAL A 83 -7.03 5.08 -5.80
CA VAL A 83 -6.20 4.50 -4.74
C VAL A 83 -6.72 3.11 -4.36
N THR A 84 -8.02 2.93 -4.24
CA THR A 84 -8.61 1.62 -3.92
C THR A 84 -8.24 0.58 -4.96
N ASP A 85 -8.33 0.93 -6.24
CA ASP A 85 -7.93 0.05 -7.33
C ASP A 85 -6.45 -0.34 -7.23
N ALA A 86 -5.57 0.65 -6.99
CA ALA A 86 -4.14 0.40 -6.85
C ALA A 86 -3.83 -0.50 -5.65
N ILE A 87 -4.45 -0.26 -4.51
CA ILE A 87 -4.28 -1.10 -3.31
C ILE A 87 -4.73 -2.53 -3.59
N GLY A 88 -5.78 -2.72 -4.36
CA GLY A 88 -6.26 -4.04 -4.76
C GLY A 88 -5.30 -4.80 -5.69
N HIS A 89 -4.25 -4.15 -6.20
CA HIS A 89 -3.23 -4.77 -7.05
C HIS A 89 -1.89 -4.98 -6.34
N PHE A 90 -1.82 -4.76 -5.03
CA PHE A 90 -0.65 -5.17 -4.26
C PHE A 90 -0.52 -6.70 -4.31
N VAL A 91 0.70 -7.19 -4.07
CA VAL A 91 1.06 -8.56 -4.42
C VAL A 91 0.31 -9.61 -3.62
N GLU A 92 0.11 -9.37 -2.32
CA GLU A 92 -0.55 -10.34 -1.45
C GLU A 92 -1.73 -9.72 -0.70
N VAL A 93 -2.74 -10.54 -0.40
CA VAL A 93 -4.00 -10.09 0.19
C VAL A 93 -3.81 -9.28 1.48
N PRO A 94 -2.99 -9.71 2.47
CA PRO A 94 -2.88 -8.93 3.71
C PRO A 94 -2.21 -7.57 3.54
N THR A 95 -1.52 -7.30 2.43
CA THR A 95 -0.99 -5.97 2.14
C THR A 95 -1.94 -5.10 1.31
N CYS A 96 -3.02 -5.69 0.78
CA CYS A 96 -4.08 -4.93 0.09
C CYS A 96 -4.96 -4.23 1.11
N ILE A 97 -4.37 -3.30 1.84
CA ILE A 97 -5.04 -2.56 2.90
C ILE A 97 -4.50 -1.14 2.96
N GLY A 98 -5.39 -0.19 3.24
CA GLY A 98 -5.05 1.19 3.47
C GLY A 98 -5.84 1.77 4.62
N ALA A 99 -5.34 2.85 5.21
CA ALA A 99 -6.01 3.57 6.28
C ALA A 99 -5.89 5.07 6.02
N PHE A 100 -6.98 5.79 6.22
CA PHE A 100 -7.00 7.25 6.07
C PHE A 100 -7.94 7.89 7.09
N LEU A 101 -7.78 9.20 7.29
CA LEU A 101 -8.66 9.97 8.16
C LEU A 101 -9.77 10.62 7.34
N ASP A 102 -11.01 10.44 7.79
CA ASP A 102 -12.18 11.12 7.24
C ASP A 102 -13.01 11.64 8.43
N GLU A 103 -13.14 12.97 8.51
CA GLU A 103 -13.88 13.63 9.62
C GLU A 103 -13.44 13.15 11.02
N ASN A 104 -12.14 13.07 11.25
CA ASN A 104 -11.52 12.61 12.48
C ASN A 104 -11.75 11.12 12.81
N GLN A 105 -12.22 10.33 11.85
CA GLN A 105 -12.36 8.89 11.99
C GLN A 105 -11.39 8.16 11.07
N ILE A 106 -10.77 7.10 11.57
CA ILE A 106 -9.93 6.23 10.76
C ILE A 106 -10.82 5.31 9.96
N LYS A 107 -10.67 5.33 8.64
CA LYS A 107 -11.38 4.44 7.72
C LYS A 107 -10.40 3.53 7.01
N LEU A 108 -10.85 2.31 6.70
CA LEU A 108 -10.03 1.32 6.04
C LEU A 108 -10.44 1.13 4.59
N ILE A 109 -9.44 0.88 3.74
CA ILE A 109 -9.60 0.40 2.37
C ILE A 109 -9.13 -1.05 2.39
N ALA A 110 -10.02 -2.00 2.12
CA ALA A 110 -9.69 -3.43 2.16
C ALA A 110 -10.44 -4.17 1.04
N PRO A 111 -9.96 -4.10 -0.22
CA PRO A 111 -10.67 -4.66 -1.36
C PRO A 111 -10.95 -6.17 -1.25
N TYR A 112 -10.12 -6.91 -0.54
CA TYR A 112 -10.26 -8.35 -0.34
C TYR A 112 -10.68 -8.71 1.09
N GLY A 113 -11.15 -7.72 1.87
CA GLY A 113 -11.49 -7.93 3.27
C GLY A 113 -10.26 -8.04 4.16
N VAL A 114 -10.47 -8.46 5.40
CA VAL A 114 -9.43 -8.50 6.43
C VAL A 114 -9.15 -9.91 6.98
N ASP A 115 -9.76 -10.95 6.41
CA ASP A 115 -9.64 -12.32 6.94
C ASP A 115 -8.19 -12.80 6.94
N ASP A 116 -7.46 -12.62 5.84
CA ASP A 116 -6.04 -13.00 5.77
C ASP A 116 -5.21 -12.20 6.77
N LEU A 117 -5.53 -10.92 6.91
CA LEU A 117 -4.81 -10.02 7.81
C LEU A 117 -4.94 -10.48 9.27
N ILE A 118 -6.18 -10.70 9.75
CA ILE A 118 -6.43 -11.07 11.14
C ILE A 118 -6.05 -12.51 11.46
N ASN A 119 -5.88 -13.36 10.44
CA ASN A 119 -5.51 -14.78 10.61
C ASN A 119 -4.04 -15.06 10.24
N PHE A 120 -3.23 -14.01 10.03
CA PHE A 120 -1.79 -14.14 9.71
C PHE A 120 -1.52 -14.97 8.45
N ARG A 121 -2.39 -14.88 7.45
CA ARG A 121 -2.23 -15.63 6.20
C ARG A 121 -1.64 -14.73 5.11
N CYS A 122 -0.73 -15.30 4.33
CA CYS A 122 -0.18 -14.68 3.13
C CYS A 122 -0.67 -15.44 1.92
N SER A 123 -1.37 -14.78 1.02
CA SER A 123 -1.81 -15.38 -0.22
C SER A 123 -1.74 -14.36 -1.35
N PRO A 124 -1.42 -14.79 -2.58
CA PRO A 124 -1.42 -13.86 -3.72
C PRO A 124 -2.85 -13.42 -4.04
N ILE A 125 -2.97 -12.19 -4.54
CA ILE A 125 -4.25 -11.73 -5.06
C ILE A 125 -4.60 -12.51 -6.34
N PRO A 126 -5.88 -12.55 -6.76
CA PRO A 126 -6.27 -13.31 -7.96
C PRO A 126 -5.49 -12.94 -9.22
N TYR A 127 -5.10 -11.67 -9.36
CA TYR A 127 -4.30 -11.20 -10.49
C TYR A 127 -3.00 -11.99 -10.64
N TYR A 128 -2.30 -12.30 -9.54
CA TYR A 128 -1.03 -13.04 -9.56
C TYR A 128 -1.22 -14.55 -9.69
N ARG A 129 -2.45 -15.05 -9.53
CA ARG A 129 -2.76 -16.48 -9.69
C ARG A 129 -3.08 -16.88 -11.12
N GLN A 130 -3.20 -15.92 -12.03
CA GLN A 130 -3.75 -16.18 -13.36
C GLN A 130 -2.82 -17.01 -14.26
N ASP A 131 -1.51 -16.95 -14.06
CA ASP A 131 -0.54 -17.73 -14.83
C ASP A 131 0.80 -17.85 -14.10
N ALA A 132 1.72 -18.66 -14.69
CA ALA A 132 3.03 -18.92 -14.10
C ALA A 132 3.92 -17.67 -14.07
N LYS A 133 3.80 -16.77 -15.04
CA LYS A 133 4.58 -15.53 -15.11
C LYS A 133 4.23 -14.62 -13.93
N HIS A 134 2.94 -14.45 -13.65
CA HIS A 134 2.48 -13.65 -12.54
C HIS A 134 2.85 -14.28 -11.19
N MET A 135 2.73 -15.61 -11.08
CA MET A 135 3.15 -16.32 -9.85
C MET A 135 4.65 -16.23 -9.62
N ALA A 136 5.46 -16.19 -10.66
CA ALA A 136 6.90 -15.99 -10.52
C ALA A 136 7.23 -14.62 -9.93
N ILE A 137 6.53 -13.55 -10.35
CA ILE A 137 6.68 -12.22 -9.77
C ILE A 137 6.30 -12.24 -8.29
N TYR A 138 5.17 -12.87 -7.94
CA TYR A 138 4.75 -13.02 -6.55
C TYR A 138 5.84 -13.68 -5.71
N GLN A 139 6.37 -14.80 -6.19
CA GLN A 139 7.39 -15.56 -5.46
C GLN A 139 8.70 -14.77 -5.26
N GLN A 140 9.10 -13.96 -6.24
CA GLN A 140 10.27 -13.12 -6.12
C GLN A 140 10.12 -12.04 -5.05
N ARG A 141 8.91 -11.56 -4.83
CA ARG A 141 8.63 -10.49 -3.87
C ARG A 141 8.39 -10.99 -2.45
N MET A 142 8.21 -12.28 -2.30
CA MET A 142 8.03 -12.92 -1.00
C MET A 142 9.33 -13.54 -0.54
#